data_8d1ee6f80c8c76863489cf6b898e056f
#
_entry.id   8d1ee6f80c8c76863489cf6b898e056f
#
_cell.length_a   1.000
_cell.length_b   1.000
_cell.length_c   1.000
_cell.angle_alpha   90.00
_cell.angle_beta   90.00
_cell.angle_gamma   90.00
#
_symmetry.space_group_name_H-M   'P 1'
#
loop_
_entity.id
_entity.type
_entity.pdbx_description
1 polymer ?
#
loop_
_entity_poly.entity_id
_entity_poly.type
_entity_poly.pdbx_seq_one_letter_code
_entity_poly.pdbx_strand_id
1 'polypeptide(L)'
;MELKELMAKAKEKDIKAMEELFNQFTPLLKSRAKRYSRIGLEYEDIFQQASLLFILAVYDYKERPPTTFAGYIKKRIDWGLWVYYRKYLKQQIEIPYGLKIGN
;
A
#
# COMPACT_ATOMS: atom_id res chain seq x y z
N MET A 1 14.85 -12.13 14.52
CA MET A 1 14.66 -10.78 15.07
C MET A 1 13.18 -10.51 15.22
N GLU A 2 12.81 -9.98 16.34
CA GLU A 2 11.39 -9.68 16.59
C GLU A 2 10.88 -8.58 15.69
N LEU A 3 9.58 -8.60 15.43
CA LEU A 3 8.93 -7.61 14.59
C LEU A 3 9.16 -6.18 15.08
N LYS A 4 9.09 -5.96 16.38
CA LYS A 4 9.33 -4.62 16.95
C LYS A 4 10.74 -4.12 16.68
N GLU A 5 11.72 -5.01 16.77
CA GLU A 5 13.11 -4.64 16.49
C GLU A 5 13.31 -4.31 15.01
N LEU A 6 12.71 -5.13 14.12
CA LEU A 6 12.78 -4.87 12.68
C LEU A 6 12.15 -3.53 12.34
N MET A 7 11.00 -3.24 12.94
CA MET A 7 10.32 -1.96 12.73
C MET A 7 11.17 -0.78 13.17
N ALA A 8 11.74 -0.87 14.38
CA ALA A 8 12.56 0.20 14.90
C ALA A 8 13.76 0.47 14.01
N LYS A 9 14.43 -0.59 13.56
CA LYS A 9 15.59 -0.46 12.68
C LYS A 9 15.19 0.05 11.30
N ALA A 10 14.09 -0.44 10.75
CA ALA A 10 13.62 0.02 9.45
C ALA A 10 13.28 1.50 9.47
N LYS A 11 12.68 1.98 10.56
CA LYS A 11 12.37 3.39 10.71
C LYS A 11 13.65 4.25 10.82
N GLU A 12 14.75 3.67 11.25
CA GLU A 12 16.05 4.33 11.29
C GLU A 12 16.82 4.17 9.99
N LYS A 13 16.13 3.71 8.93
CA LYS A 13 16.68 3.56 7.59
C LYS A 13 17.72 2.45 7.46
N ASP A 14 17.61 1.42 8.30
CA ASP A 14 18.39 0.20 8.13
C ASP A 14 17.80 -0.58 6.95
N ILE A 15 18.54 -0.65 5.86
CA ILE A 15 18.06 -1.25 4.62
C ILE A 15 17.77 -2.73 4.79
N LYS A 16 18.64 -3.46 5.48
CA LYS A 16 18.42 -4.90 5.69
C LYS A 16 17.18 -5.17 6.52
N ALA A 17 16.94 -4.37 7.54
CA ALA A 17 15.75 -4.52 8.36
C ALA A 17 14.50 -4.23 7.54
N MET A 18 14.54 -3.21 6.69
CA MET A 18 13.41 -2.90 5.82
C MET A 18 13.15 -4.03 4.81
N GLU A 19 14.21 -4.60 4.23
CA GLU A 19 14.05 -5.73 3.31
C GLU A 19 13.41 -6.93 3.99
N GLU A 20 13.89 -7.27 5.18
CA GLU A 20 13.35 -8.39 5.91
C GLU A 20 11.88 -8.16 6.28
N LEU A 21 11.57 -6.95 6.72
CA LEU A 21 10.20 -6.57 7.03
C LEU A 21 9.31 -6.62 5.79
N PHE A 22 9.80 -6.09 4.69
CA PHE A 22 9.11 -6.13 3.40
C PHE A 22 8.81 -7.57 2.99
N ASN A 23 9.81 -8.46 3.13
CA ASN A 23 9.62 -9.85 2.75
C ASN A 23 8.54 -10.54 3.57
N GLN A 24 8.41 -10.18 4.84
CA GLN A 24 7.35 -10.74 5.68
C GLN A 24 5.96 -10.32 5.21
N PHE A 25 5.83 -9.15 4.62
CA PHE A 25 4.54 -8.63 4.17
C PHE A 25 4.30 -8.81 2.67
N THR A 26 5.27 -9.38 1.95
CA THR A 26 5.12 -9.61 0.51
C THR A 26 3.86 -10.41 0.14
N PRO A 27 3.47 -11.47 0.90
CA PRO A 27 2.23 -12.17 0.57
C PRO A 27 1.00 -11.27 0.57
N LEU A 28 0.93 -10.32 1.51
CA LEU A 28 -0.16 -9.36 1.54
C LEU A 28 -0.13 -8.46 0.29
N LEU A 29 1.05 -7.96 -0.08
CA LEU A 29 1.19 -7.09 -1.24
C LEU A 29 0.80 -7.81 -2.52
N LYS A 30 1.23 -9.05 -2.68
CA LYS A 30 0.88 -9.87 -3.83
C LYS A 30 -0.61 -10.15 -3.89
N SER A 31 -1.22 -10.44 -2.75
CA SER A 31 -2.66 -10.67 -2.66
C SER A 31 -3.44 -9.46 -3.14
N ARG A 32 -3.03 -8.27 -2.74
CA ARG A 32 -3.71 -7.05 -3.15
C ARG A 32 -3.48 -6.72 -4.62
N ALA A 33 -2.26 -6.97 -5.12
CA ALA A 33 -1.98 -6.79 -6.55
C ALA A 33 -2.85 -7.70 -7.41
N LYS A 34 -3.04 -8.95 -6.98
CA LYS A 34 -3.93 -9.88 -7.69
C LYS A 34 -5.37 -9.40 -7.70
N ARG A 35 -5.84 -8.88 -6.56
CA ARG A 35 -7.21 -8.39 -6.43
C ARG A 35 -7.50 -7.31 -7.46
N TYR A 36 -6.63 -6.31 -7.56
CA TYR A 36 -6.84 -5.21 -8.50
C TYR A 36 -6.54 -5.61 -9.93
N SER A 37 -5.68 -6.58 -10.15
CA SER A 37 -5.42 -7.12 -11.48
C SER A 37 -6.69 -7.72 -12.10
N ARG A 38 -7.53 -8.34 -11.27
CA ARG A 38 -8.79 -8.95 -11.73
C ARG A 38 -9.80 -7.92 -12.20
N ILE A 39 -9.65 -6.67 -11.79
CA ILE A 39 -10.58 -5.61 -12.18
C ILE A 39 -9.94 -4.59 -13.11
N GLY A 40 -8.87 -4.99 -13.79
CA GLY A 40 -8.36 -4.26 -14.92
C GLY A 40 -7.06 -3.51 -14.76
N LEU A 41 -6.48 -3.47 -13.55
CA LEU A 41 -5.21 -2.80 -13.36
C LEU A 41 -4.06 -3.77 -13.65
N GLU A 42 -2.91 -3.22 -14.01
CA GLU A 42 -1.75 -4.06 -14.26
C GLU A 42 -1.12 -4.49 -12.95
N TYR A 43 -0.85 -5.80 -12.82
CA TYR A 43 -0.33 -6.39 -11.58
C TYR A 43 0.94 -5.69 -11.10
N GLU A 44 1.90 -5.50 -12.00
CA GLU A 44 3.19 -4.89 -11.62
C GLU A 44 3.01 -3.48 -11.08
N ASP A 45 2.14 -2.70 -11.70
CA ASP A 45 1.88 -1.34 -11.25
C ASP A 45 1.28 -1.33 -9.85
N ILE A 46 0.33 -2.22 -9.59
CA ILE A 46 -0.28 -2.29 -8.26
C ILE A 46 0.71 -2.81 -7.23
N PHE A 47 1.53 -3.79 -7.60
CA PHE A 47 2.54 -4.29 -6.67
C PHE A 47 3.53 -3.19 -6.29
N GLN A 48 3.97 -2.38 -7.26
CA GLN A 48 4.86 -1.25 -6.98
C GLN A 48 4.18 -0.22 -6.08
N GLN A 49 2.92 0.07 -6.35
CA GLN A 49 2.18 1.03 -5.54
C GLN A 49 2.00 0.51 -4.11
N ALA A 50 1.65 -0.75 -3.96
CA ALA A 50 1.51 -1.38 -2.64
C ALA A 50 2.83 -1.38 -1.89
N SER A 51 3.94 -1.64 -2.60
CA SER A 51 5.27 -1.63 -2.00
C SER A 51 5.64 -0.25 -1.46
N LEU A 52 5.35 0.79 -2.23
CA LEU A 52 5.59 2.16 -1.80
C LEU A 52 4.74 2.50 -0.57
N LEU A 53 3.46 2.14 -0.62
CA LEU A 53 2.56 2.37 0.52
C LEU A 53 3.06 1.64 1.76
N PHE A 54 3.59 0.43 1.60
CA PHE A 54 4.16 -0.32 2.72
C PHE A 54 5.31 0.45 3.35
N ILE A 55 6.27 0.91 2.54
CA ILE A 55 7.44 1.62 3.04
C ILE A 55 7.03 2.89 3.77
N LEU A 56 6.12 3.66 3.17
CA LEU A 56 5.62 4.88 3.80
C LEU A 56 4.91 4.57 5.11
N ALA A 57 4.14 3.50 5.14
CA ALA A 57 3.42 3.09 6.35
C ALA A 57 4.38 2.72 7.48
N VAL A 58 5.50 2.06 7.16
CA VAL A 58 6.51 1.74 8.16
C VAL A 58 7.05 3.01 8.79
N TYR A 59 7.40 4.01 7.96
CA TYR A 59 7.93 5.27 8.48
C TYR A 59 6.91 6.06 9.27
N ASP A 60 5.64 5.97 8.91
CA ASP A 60 4.57 6.73 9.57
C ASP A 60 4.01 6.05 10.81
N TYR A 61 4.30 4.77 11.00
CA TYR A 61 3.70 4.02 12.09
C TYR A 61 4.10 4.56 13.46
N LYS A 62 3.10 4.73 14.31
CA LYS A 62 3.31 5.07 15.72
C LYS A 62 2.52 4.07 16.55
N GLU A 63 3.20 3.52 17.57
CA GLU A 63 2.55 2.55 18.44
C GLU A 63 1.42 3.21 19.21
N ARG A 64 0.20 2.74 18.96
CA ARG A 64 -1.01 3.23 19.64
C ARG A 64 -1.94 2.06 19.91
N PRO A 65 -1.85 1.42 21.07
CA PRO A 65 -2.78 0.35 21.39
C PRO A 65 -4.22 0.85 21.31
N PRO A 66 -5.19 0.01 20.89
CA PRO A 66 -5.04 -1.42 20.58
C PRO A 66 -4.60 -1.74 19.14
N THR A 67 -4.27 -0.75 18.34
CA THR A 67 -3.91 -0.98 16.93
C THR A 67 -2.55 -1.68 16.84
N THR A 68 -2.51 -2.81 16.13
CA THR A 68 -1.26 -3.53 15.88
C THR A 68 -0.56 -3.00 14.64
N PHE A 69 0.73 -3.28 14.53
CA PHE A 69 1.48 -2.91 13.34
C PHE A 69 0.88 -3.55 12.08
N ALA A 70 0.62 -4.85 12.13
CA ALA A 70 0.06 -5.55 10.97
C ALA A 70 -1.29 -4.98 10.56
N GLY A 71 -2.15 -4.67 11.53
CA GLY A 71 -3.44 -4.05 11.25
C GLY A 71 -3.31 -2.68 10.63
N TYR A 72 -2.36 -1.89 11.12
CA TYR A 72 -2.10 -0.56 10.56
C TYR A 72 -1.61 -0.65 9.12
N ILE A 73 -0.65 -1.54 8.85
CA ILE A 73 -0.11 -1.73 7.50
C ILE A 73 -1.21 -2.13 6.53
N LYS A 74 -2.03 -3.09 6.93
CA LYS A 74 -3.13 -3.55 6.08
C LYS A 74 -4.08 -2.42 5.72
N LYS A 75 -4.48 -1.63 6.70
CA LYS A 75 -5.38 -0.49 6.46
C LYS A 75 -4.75 0.54 5.55
N ARG A 76 -3.47 0.86 5.77
CA ARG A 76 -2.77 1.84 4.94
C ARG A 76 -2.69 1.39 3.49
N ILE A 77 -2.36 0.13 3.27
CA ILE A 77 -2.25 -0.42 1.93
C ILE A 77 -3.63 -0.45 1.26
N ASP A 78 -4.63 -0.99 1.94
CA ASP A 78 -5.98 -1.11 1.36
C ASP A 78 -6.56 0.26 1.02
N TRP A 79 -6.41 1.23 1.91
CA TRP A 79 -6.90 2.58 1.65
C TRP A 79 -6.14 3.25 0.50
N GLY A 80 -4.81 3.15 0.53
CA GLY A 80 -3.98 3.77 -0.50
C GLY A 80 -4.23 3.19 -1.88
N LEU A 81 -4.42 1.87 -1.97
CA LEU A 81 -4.74 1.23 -3.25
C LEU A 81 -6.14 1.61 -3.73
N TRP A 82 -7.09 1.75 -2.81
CA TRP A 82 -8.43 2.22 -3.18
C TRP A 82 -8.38 3.62 -3.79
N VAL A 83 -7.62 4.52 -3.17
CA VAL A 83 -7.45 5.87 -3.71
C VAL A 83 -6.79 5.83 -5.08
N TYR A 84 -5.77 4.99 -5.23
CA TYR A 84 -5.08 4.81 -6.50
C TYR A 84 -6.04 4.30 -7.59
N TYR A 85 -6.86 3.31 -7.25
CA TYR A 85 -7.83 2.74 -8.17
C TYR A 85 -8.86 3.77 -8.62
N ARG A 86 -9.34 4.60 -7.71
CA ARG A 86 -10.30 5.65 -8.05
C ARG A 86 -9.70 6.65 -9.06
N LYS A 87 -8.44 7.00 -8.87
CA LYS A 87 -7.75 7.88 -9.82
C LYS A 87 -7.59 7.21 -11.17
N TYR A 88 -7.25 5.92 -11.15
CA TYR A 88 -7.15 5.15 -12.39
C TYR A 88 -8.47 5.16 -13.15
N LEU A 89 -9.58 4.92 -12.47
CA LEU A 89 -10.90 4.93 -13.11
C LEU A 89 -11.21 6.28 -13.75
N LYS A 90 -10.88 7.36 -13.07
CA LYS A 90 -11.11 8.70 -13.61
C LYS A 90 -10.32 8.92 -14.89
N GLN A 91 -9.10 8.41 -14.96
CA GLN A 91 -8.27 8.55 -16.16
C GLN A 91 -8.78 7.69 -17.31
N GLN A 92 -9.38 6.54 -17.01
CA GLN A 92 -9.89 5.64 -18.05
C GLN A 92 -11.22 6.10 -18.62
N ILE A 93 -11.99 6.85 -17.85
CA ILE A 93 -13.27 7.37 -18.33
C ILE A 93 -13.02 8.71 -18.99
N GLU A 94 -13.13 8.73 -20.33
CA GLU A 94 -13.04 9.99 -21.04
C GLU A 94 -14.32 10.78 -20.85
N ILE A 95 -14.20 11.92 -20.19
CA ILE A 95 -15.32 12.82 -20.00
C ILE A 95 -15.25 13.89 -21.08
N PRO A 96 -16.24 13.93 -22.01
CA PRO A 96 -16.25 14.94 -23.05
C PRO A 96 -16.19 16.34 -22.46
N TYR A 97 -15.51 17.22 -23.16
CA TYR A 97 -15.42 18.62 -22.75
C TYR A 97 -16.81 19.21 -22.60
N GLY A 98 -17.06 19.84 -21.49
CA GLY A 98 -18.36 20.45 -21.22
C GLY A 98 -19.34 19.55 -20.49
N LEU A 99 -19.05 18.25 -20.40
CA LEU A 99 -19.92 17.33 -19.68
C LEU A 99 -19.41 17.21 -18.23
N LYS A 100 -20.27 17.54 -17.30
CA LYS A 100 -19.93 17.42 -15.89
C LYS A 100 -20.66 16.26 -15.26
N ILE A 101 -19.92 15.38 -14.62
CA ILE A 101 -20.48 14.23 -13.91
C ILE A 101 -20.19 14.42 -12.43
N GLY A 102 -21.21 14.45 -11.64
CA GLY A 102 -21.10 14.52 -10.20
C GLY A 102 -20.38 15.75 -9.73
N ASN A 103 -20.73 16.83 -10.05
CA ASN A 103 -20.21 18.12 -9.67
C ASN A 103 -19.61 18.31 -8.37
#